data_fd3897188b41fab4b23b552cfc1e281d
#
_entry.id   fd3897188b41fab4b23b552cfc1e281d
#
_cell.length_a   1.000
_cell.length_b   1.000
_cell.length_c   1.000
_cell.angle_alpha   90.00
_cell.angle_beta   90.00
_cell.angle_gamma   90.00
#
_symmetry.space_group_name_H-M   'P 1'
#
loop_
_entity.id
_entity.type
_entity.pdbx_description
1 polymer ?
#
loop_
_entity_poly.entity_id
_entity_poly.type
_entity_poly.pdbx_seq_one_letter_code
_entity_poly.pdbx_strand_id
1 'polypeptide(L)'
;MSSDAFNPKLLLSSLFLTGYLACMTPGFATEAPQTPTEQEAALLLAADAEANKRFNEAWQAYRKGRIATLENLGATLEAHPLGDYPKLWQLLLEFRRNKDDPDTNLRFIKFIERHQGQYLGEQSASDYLMTAADRINPVLFNRLYSLLQWNQEEPDILAWHHWYNFETTPRKTIEAFVRDSKVKGRPLRMLTDRLIEQNPSWAWSAVLIQLQNRRWQEVRYVVEHAPDKTMPASAKTLTAILNNPQRWYKKNAKNFDKLPARVQIFFIMRMRGIDFKMSQKLAEKLSPKLSSEWQSFLWGQLAYEAAVSQTGDGAALFSRAGNRVYKNPVVVQPDLMAGWAARAYMRDGDWKNVEKAISRMSADARENETWTYWLARAHAEQGRPAKAKPLYEAISKNRTFYGKLACDELGKPYAVETSSAAVTEEEIRRWTSDPSIRRAIAFYQNNFYFLGHAEWNWALRNQKPRELYAAATFAKQQGLFHRMINTGQKASKDFFEPELLYPTPHKELITSMSARHGLPDAWVYGLIRQESRFMSGVS
;
A
#
# COMPACT_ATOMS: atom_id res chain seq x y z
N MET A 1 10.60 -6.31 9.47
CA MET A 1 9.32 -5.67 9.81
C MET A 1 8.82 -5.07 8.53
N SER A 2 7.77 -5.64 7.97
CA SER A 2 7.22 -5.25 6.69
C SER A 2 6.44 -3.97 6.86
N SER A 3 6.75 -2.95 6.05
CA SER A 3 5.84 -1.86 5.80
C SER A 3 4.71 -2.41 4.90
N ASP A 4 3.73 -3.06 5.50
CA ASP A 4 2.46 -3.30 4.82
C ASP A 4 1.80 -1.95 4.61
N ALA A 5 1.76 -1.53 3.35
CA ALA A 5 0.94 -0.43 2.94
C ALA A 5 -0.51 -0.79 3.30
N PHE A 6 -1.03 -0.12 4.30
CA PHE A 6 -2.39 -0.22 4.77
C PHE A 6 -3.34 0.06 3.61
N ASN A 7 -4.07 -0.95 3.16
CA ASN A 7 -5.07 -0.82 2.10
C ASN A 7 -6.39 -0.33 2.71
N PRO A 8 -6.79 0.91 2.51
CA PRO A 8 -7.94 1.53 3.16
C PRO A 8 -9.31 0.99 2.73
N LYS A 9 -9.36 0.12 1.73
CA LYS A 9 -10.63 -0.34 1.13
C LYS A 9 -11.30 -1.52 1.84
N LEU A 10 -10.63 -2.17 2.81
CA LEU A 10 -11.19 -3.30 3.56
C LEU A 10 -11.98 -2.90 4.81
N LEU A 11 -12.04 -1.63 5.18
CA LEU A 11 -12.66 -1.16 6.42
C LEU A 11 -14.14 -0.75 6.31
N LEU A 12 -14.77 -0.91 5.16
CA LEU A 12 -16.21 -0.65 5.03
C LEU A 12 -17.10 -1.84 5.42
N SER A 13 -16.55 -2.98 5.78
CA SER A 13 -17.36 -4.18 6.07
C SER A 13 -17.34 -4.73 7.49
N SER A 14 -16.53 -4.20 8.42
CA SER A 14 -16.64 -4.66 9.83
C SER A 14 -15.87 -3.74 10.80
N LEU A 15 -16.57 -2.84 11.48
CA LEU A 15 -16.10 -2.25 12.74
C LEU A 15 -17.24 -2.23 13.74
N PHE A 16 -17.20 -3.19 14.65
CA PHE A 16 -17.82 -3.08 15.97
C PHE A 16 -16.94 -2.16 16.82
N LEU A 17 -17.49 -1.10 17.33
CA LEU A 17 -16.88 -0.31 18.41
C LEU A 17 -17.92 -0.08 19.50
N THR A 18 -17.70 -0.75 20.63
CA THR A 18 -18.30 -0.45 21.91
C THR A 18 -17.67 0.81 22.48
N GLY A 19 -18.53 1.72 22.96
CA GLY A 19 -18.13 3.01 23.46
C GLY A 19 -17.44 3.00 24.83
N TYR A 20 -16.65 4.03 25.06
CA TYR A 20 -16.39 4.59 26.39
C TYR A 20 -16.50 6.12 26.32
N LEU A 21 -17.51 6.67 26.98
CA LEU A 21 -17.58 8.09 27.33
C LEU A 21 -16.69 8.33 28.55
N ALA A 22 -15.72 9.22 28.45
CA ALA A 22 -15.07 9.80 29.60
C ALA A 22 -15.19 11.33 29.55
N CYS A 23 -15.85 11.89 30.55
CA CYS A 23 -15.97 13.31 30.82
C CYS A 23 -14.61 13.95 31.03
N MET A 24 -14.32 15.05 30.35
CA MET A 24 -13.31 16.01 30.77
C MET A 24 -13.92 17.40 30.91
N THR A 25 -13.80 17.94 32.10
CA THR A 25 -14.15 19.31 32.50
C THR A 25 -13.18 20.32 31.91
N PRO A 26 -13.64 21.54 31.55
CA PRO A 26 -12.75 22.58 31.04
C PRO A 26 -12.11 23.36 32.21
N GLY A 27 -10.81 23.53 32.16
CA GLY A 27 -10.04 24.30 33.14
C GLY A 27 -9.02 25.22 32.46
N PHE A 28 -9.33 26.54 32.52
CA PHE A 28 -8.46 27.71 32.44
C PHE A 28 -7.60 27.93 31.19
N ALA A 29 -8.10 28.80 30.32
CA ALA A 29 -7.31 29.58 29.38
C ALA A 29 -7.20 31.02 29.91
N THR A 30 -5.98 31.49 30.08
CA THR A 30 -5.68 32.92 30.27
C THR A 30 -5.69 33.58 28.89
N GLU A 31 -6.56 34.57 28.70
CA GLU A 31 -6.69 35.36 27.49
C GLU A 31 -5.47 36.21 27.22
N ALA A 32 -4.80 35.97 26.07
CA ALA A 32 -3.96 36.98 25.41
C ALA A 32 -4.76 37.55 24.22
N PRO A 33 -4.53 38.81 23.79
CA PRO A 33 -5.30 39.44 22.73
C PRO A 33 -5.08 38.70 21.41
N GLN A 34 -6.17 38.15 20.86
CA GLN A 34 -6.19 37.37 19.62
C GLN A 34 -6.04 38.32 18.42
N THR A 35 -5.09 38.01 17.52
CA THR A 35 -4.97 38.71 16.24
C THR A 35 -6.14 38.34 15.31
N PRO A 36 -6.54 39.21 14.32
CA PRO A 36 -7.61 38.88 13.38
C PRO A 36 -7.46 37.52 12.68
N THR A 37 -6.22 37.05 12.50
CA THR A 37 -5.86 35.74 11.96
C THR A 37 -6.20 34.58 12.88
N GLU A 38 -6.08 34.74 14.18
CA GLU A 38 -6.51 33.72 15.17
C GLU A 38 -8.02 33.64 15.27
N GLN A 39 -8.73 34.76 15.12
CA GLN A 39 -10.17 34.80 15.09
C GLN A 39 -10.73 34.13 13.81
N GLU A 40 -10.14 34.32 12.64
CA GLU A 40 -10.53 33.61 11.44
C GLU A 40 -10.25 32.10 11.52
N ALA A 41 -9.11 31.72 12.09
CA ALA A 41 -8.79 30.32 12.35
C ALA A 41 -9.75 29.70 13.39
N ALA A 42 -10.09 30.42 14.45
CA ALA A 42 -11.06 29.99 15.46
C ALA A 42 -12.49 29.87 14.90
N LEU A 43 -12.89 30.75 13.97
CA LEU A 43 -14.16 30.67 13.25
C LEU A 43 -14.23 29.46 12.31
N LEU A 44 -13.11 29.06 11.70
CA LEU A 44 -13.01 27.82 10.92
C LEU A 44 -13.09 26.57 11.79
N LEU A 45 -12.56 26.65 13.01
CA LEU A 45 -12.62 25.58 14.01
C LEU A 45 -13.97 25.51 14.74
N ALA A 46 -14.68 26.63 14.85
CA ALA A 46 -16.05 26.71 15.38
C ALA A 46 -17.09 26.37 14.29
N ALA A 47 -16.84 25.29 13.54
CA ALA A 47 -17.90 24.69 12.74
C ALA A 47 -19.06 24.40 13.69
N ASP A 48 -20.27 24.92 13.32
CA ASP A 48 -21.49 24.81 14.12
C ASP A 48 -21.64 23.42 14.73
N ALA A 49 -21.58 23.31 16.03
CA ALA A 49 -21.66 22.03 16.76
C ALA A 49 -22.93 21.25 16.40
N GLU A 50 -24.01 21.96 16.09
CA GLU A 50 -25.25 21.36 15.64
C GLU A 50 -25.13 20.80 14.21
N ALA A 51 -24.40 21.46 13.30
CA ALA A 51 -24.15 20.96 11.96
C ALA A 51 -23.25 19.71 12.00
N ASN A 52 -22.24 19.69 12.84
CA ASN A 52 -21.41 18.52 13.09
C ASN A 52 -22.24 17.33 13.64
N LYS A 53 -23.19 17.59 14.55
CA LYS A 53 -24.10 16.58 15.05
C LYS A 53 -24.98 16.01 13.93
N ARG A 54 -25.59 16.87 13.11
CA ARG A 54 -26.38 16.44 11.93
C ARG A 54 -25.56 15.64 10.94
N PHE A 55 -24.30 16.00 10.71
CA PHE A 55 -23.40 15.23 9.86
C PHE A 55 -23.15 13.82 10.41
N ASN A 56 -22.93 13.68 11.71
CA ASN A 56 -22.79 12.38 12.35
C ASN A 56 -24.11 11.56 12.27
N GLU A 57 -25.26 12.21 12.40
CA GLU A 57 -26.56 11.56 12.20
C GLU A 57 -26.74 11.08 10.76
N ALA A 58 -26.31 11.87 9.76
CA ALA A 58 -26.31 11.46 8.36
C ALA A 58 -25.41 10.25 8.12
N TRP A 59 -24.23 10.20 8.73
CA TRP A 59 -23.38 9.02 8.69
C TRP A 59 -24.04 7.78 9.28
N GLN A 60 -24.73 7.91 10.42
CA GLN A 60 -25.48 6.81 11.01
C GLN A 60 -26.66 6.36 10.11
N ALA A 61 -27.34 7.31 9.45
CA ALA A 61 -28.38 7.01 8.47
C ALA A 61 -27.84 6.22 7.28
N TYR A 62 -26.67 6.63 6.74
CA TYR A 62 -25.96 5.89 5.70
C TYR A 62 -25.64 4.45 6.11
N ARG A 63 -25.02 4.28 7.28
CA ARG A 63 -24.69 2.94 7.81
C ARG A 63 -25.90 2.04 7.99
N LYS A 64 -27.07 2.60 8.28
CA LYS A 64 -28.34 1.89 8.46
C LYS A 64 -29.16 1.78 7.16
N GLY A 65 -28.65 2.29 6.03
CA GLY A 65 -29.33 2.27 4.73
C GLY A 65 -30.61 3.12 4.66
N ARG A 66 -30.72 4.19 5.48
CA ARG A 66 -31.91 5.05 5.60
C ARG A 66 -31.85 6.21 4.62
N ILE A 67 -32.25 6.00 3.36
CA ILE A 67 -32.15 6.98 2.28
C ILE A 67 -32.93 8.26 2.58
N ALA A 68 -34.23 8.18 2.96
CA ALA A 68 -35.05 9.36 3.25
C ALA A 68 -34.48 10.23 4.39
N THR A 69 -33.88 9.61 5.41
CA THR A 69 -33.19 10.34 6.48
C THR A 69 -31.95 11.06 5.97
N LEU A 70 -31.20 10.43 5.06
CA LEU A 70 -30.02 11.04 4.43
C LEU A 70 -30.41 12.26 3.58
N GLU A 71 -31.46 12.17 2.79
CA GLU A 71 -31.96 13.25 1.96
C GLU A 71 -32.34 14.46 2.81
N ASN A 72 -33.14 14.26 3.85
CA ASN A 72 -33.56 15.31 4.78
C ASN A 72 -32.37 15.98 5.48
N LEU A 73 -31.42 15.18 6.01
CA LEU A 73 -30.22 15.70 6.68
C LEU A 73 -29.28 16.40 5.68
N GLY A 74 -29.13 15.87 4.47
CA GLY A 74 -28.32 16.47 3.41
C GLY A 74 -28.78 17.88 3.06
N ALA A 75 -30.10 18.13 2.97
CA ALA A 75 -30.66 19.44 2.72
C ALA A 75 -30.30 20.46 3.83
N THR A 76 -30.19 20.02 5.08
CA THR A 76 -29.82 20.89 6.22
C THR A 76 -28.33 21.20 6.31
N LEU A 77 -27.50 20.51 5.52
CA LEU A 77 -26.03 20.59 5.56
C LEU A 77 -25.43 21.31 4.33
N GLU A 78 -26.24 21.97 3.49
CA GLU A 78 -25.74 22.57 2.24
C GLU A 78 -24.61 23.59 2.44
N ALA A 79 -24.64 24.38 3.50
CA ALA A 79 -23.60 25.34 3.84
C ALA A 79 -22.39 24.72 4.60
N HIS A 80 -22.54 23.49 5.07
CA HIS A 80 -21.47 22.80 5.81
C HIS A 80 -20.36 22.32 4.87
N PRO A 81 -19.06 22.40 5.23
CA PRO A 81 -17.96 21.93 4.38
C PRO A 81 -18.13 20.48 3.89
N LEU A 82 -18.79 19.63 4.67
CA LEU A 82 -19.04 18.23 4.35
C LEU A 82 -20.45 17.97 3.75
N GLY A 83 -21.21 19.00 3.37
CA GLY A 83 -22.62 18.88 2.96
C GLY A 83 -22.88 18.01 1.73
N ASP A 84 -21.90 17.87 0.84
CA ASP A 84 -22.03 17.01 -0.34
C ASP A 84 -21.76 15.52 -0.05
N TYR A 85 -21.18 15.17 1.11
CA TYR A 85 -20.97 13.76 1.48
C TYR A 85 -22.26 12.98 1.76
N PRO A 86 -23.27 13.51 2.47
CA PRO A 86 -24.57 12.86 2.56
C PRO A 86 -25.24 12.60 1.20
N LYS A 87 -25.08 13.50 0.24
CA LYS A 87 -25.58 13.32 -1.15
C LYS A 87 -24.87 12.15 -1.86
N LEU A 88 -23.53 12.07 -1.72
CA LEU A 88 -22.77 10.91 -2.21
C LEU A 88 -23.23 9.61 -1.55
N TRP A 89 -23.40 9.60 -0.22
CA TRP A 89 -23.83 8.41 0.50
C TRP A 89 -25.23 7.94 0.09
N GLN A 90 -26.13 8.88 -0.19
CA GLN A 90 -27.44 8.58 -0.74
C GLN A 90 -27.33 7.90 -2.11
N LEU A 91 -26.58 8.50 -3.04
CA LEU A 91 -26.35 7.93 -4.37
C LEU A 91 -25.71 6.53 -4.30
N LEU A 92 -24.77 6.32 -3.40
CA LEU A 92 -24.16 5.00 -3.17
C LEU A 92 -25.16 3.95 -2.68
N LEU A 93 -26.09 4.32 -1.81
CA LEU A 93 -27.14 3.40 -1.34
C LEU A 93 -28.16 3.08 -2.45
N GLU A 94 -28.60 4.08 -3.19
CA GLU A 94 -29.52 3.90 -4.31
C GLU A 94 -28.91 3.02 -5.38
N PHE A 95 -27.66 3.32 -5.77
CA PHE A 95 -26.91 2.53 -6.73
C PHE A 95 -26.68 1.06 -6.29
N ARG A 96 -26.40 0.84 -5.01
CA ARG A 96 -26.27 -0.53 -4.48
C ARG A 96 -27.58 -1.31 -4.49
N ARG A 97 -28.73 -0.62 -4.36
CA ARG A 97 -30.06 -1.26 -4.44
C ARG A 97 -30.42 -1.68 -5.85
N ASN A 98 -30.16 -0.81 -6.84
CA ASN A 98 -30.40 -1.11 -8.23
C ASN A 98 -29.32 -0.48 -9.11
N LYS A 99 -28.31 -1.28 -9.45
CA LYS A 99 -27.16 -0.84 -10.26
C LYS A 99 -27.52 -0.53 -11.72
N ASP A 100 -28.64 -1.04 -12.18
CA ASP A 100 -29.08 -0.92 -13.57
C ASP A 100 -30.13 0.20 -13.74
N ASP A 101 -30.46 0.93 -12.66
CA ASP A 101 -31.39 2.08 -12.73
C ASP A 101 -30.77 3.26 -13.48
N PRO A 102 -31.34 3.65 -14.64
CA PRO A 102 -30.75 4.69 -15.49
C PRO A 102 -30.72 6.07 -14.83
N ASP A 103 -31.73 6.41 -14.01
CA ASP A 103 -31.82 7.71 -13.36
C ASP A 103 -30.73 7.83 -12.26
N THR A 104 -30.60 6.82 -11.42
CA THR A 104 -29.54 6.78 -10.39
C THR A 104 -28.15 6.84 -11.05
N ASN A 105 -27.92 6.09 -12.13
CA ASN A 105 -26.65 6.14 -12.86
C ASN A 105 -26.38 7.55 -13.41
N LEU A 106 -27.37 8.19 -14.04
CA LEU A 106 -27.23 9.54 -14.58
C LEU A 106 -26.93 10.56 -13.47
N ARG A 107 -27.66 10.50 -12.33
CA ARG A 107 -27.42 11.38 -11.18
C ARG A 107 -26.03 11.17 -10.59
N PHE A 108 -25.56 9.92 -10.52
CA PHE A 108 -24.24 9.63 -10.00
C PHE A 108 -23.14 10.17 -10.92
N ILE A 109 -23.26 9.99 -12.25
CA ILE A 109 -22.32 10.54 -13.23
C ILE A 109 -22.28 12.07 -13.16
N LYS A 110 -23.44 12.73 -13.11
CA LYS A 110 -23.51 14.20 -12.94
C LYS A 110 -22.87 14.67 -11.64
N PHE A 111 -23.00 13.89 -10.55
CA PHE A 111 -22.34 14.19 -9.28
C PHE A 111 -20.81 14.11 -9.41
N ILE A 112 -20.29 13.06 -10.05
CA ILE A 112 -18.85 12.91 -10.34
C ILE A 112 -18.32 14.13 -11.11
N GLU A 113 -19.00 14.50 -12.19
CA GLU A 113 -18.59 15.60 -13.05
C GLU A 113 -18.64 16.97 -12.35
N ARG A 114 -19.67 17.20 -11.54
CA ARG A 114 -19.80 18.43 -10.73
C ARG A 114 -18.63 18.60 -9.75
N HIS A 115 -18.11 17.49 -9.21
CA HIS A 115 -17.02 17.50 -8.23
C HIS A 115 -15.64 17.18 -8.84
N GLN A 116 -15.52 17.30 -10.18
CA GLN A 116 -14.23 17.11 -10.86
C GLN A 116 -13.15 18.02 -10.25
N GLY A 117 -11.95 17.47 -10.05
CA GLY A 117 -10.82 18.19 -9.45
C GLY A 117 -10.87 18.30 -7.93
N GLN A 118 -11.91 17.80 -7.27
CA GLN A 118 -12.02 17.64 -5.82
C GLN A 118 -11.80 16.18 -5.41
N TYR A 119 -11.38 15.94 -4.17
CA TYR A 119 -11.27 14.57 -3.65
C TYR A 119 -12.61 13.82 -3.69
N LEU A 120 -13.70 14.54 -3.43
CA LEU A 120 -15.05 13.97 -3.49
C LEU A 120 -15.39 13.42 -4.89
N GLY A 121 -15.01 14.12 -5.96
CA GLY A 121 -15.17 13.64 -7.33
C GLY A 121 -14.29 12.43 -7.65
N GLU A 122 -13.03 12.47 -7.22
CA GLU A 122 -12.09 11.36 -7.33
C GLU A 122 -12.64 10.08 -6.66
N GLN A 123 -13.07 10.21 -5.40
CA GLN A 123 -13.65 9.10 -4.64
C GLN A 123 -14.94 8.58 -5.29
N SER A 124 -15.81 9.48 -5.73
CA SER A 124 -17.09 9.11 -6.38
C SER A 124 -16.87 8.35 -7.69
N ALA A 125 -15.93 8.82 -8.52
CA ALA A 125 -15.58 8.16 -9.78
C ALA A 125 -14.96 6.79 -9.53
N SER A 126 -14.06 6.68 -8.54
CA SER A 126 -13.47 5.42 -8.13
C SER A 126 -14.53 4.42 -7.64
N ASP A 127 -15.43 4.84 -6.75
CA ASP A 127 -16.50 3.99 -6.20
C ASP A 127 -17.47 3.52 -7.29
N TYR A 128 -17.82 4.41 -8.23
CA TYR A 128 -18.66 4.06 -9.38
C TYR A 128 -17.96 3.06 -10.29
N LEU A 129 -16.73 3.31 -10.71
CA LEU A 129 -15.95 2.41 -11.58
C LEU A 129 -15.71 1.04 -10.91
N MET A 130 -15.36 1.01 -9.63
CA MET A 130 -15.21 -0.25 -8.89
C MET A 130 -16.47 -1.12 -8.88
N THR A 131 -17.65 -0.49 -8.97
CA THR A 131 -18.93 -1.19 -8.85
C THR A 131 -19.60 -1.47 -10.19
N ALA A 132 -19.41 -0.58 -11.19
CA ALA A 132 -20.10 -0.60 -12.48
C ALA A 132 -19.22 -1.01 -13.67
N ALA A 133 -17.90 -1.12 -13.49
CA ALA A 133 -16.98 -1.32 -14.61
C ALA A 133 -17.32 -2.51 -15.54
N ASP A 134 -17.98 -3.54 -15.02
CA ASP A 134 -18.40 -4.71 -15.80
C ASP A 134 -19.72 -4.53 -16.57
N ARG A 135 -20.38 -3.36 -16.46
CA ARG A 135 -21.74 -3.08 -16.98
C ARG A 135 -21.83 -1.87 -17.89
N ILE A 136 -20.83 -0.99 -17.83
CA ILE A 136 -20.78 0.23 -18.63
C ILE A 136 -20.04 -0.01 -19.95
N ASN A 137 -20.28 0.85 -20.93
CA ASN A 137 -19.59 0.75 -22.22
C ASN A 137 -18.16 1.35 -22.14
N PRO A 138 -17.28 1.02 -23.11
CA PRO A 138 -15.88 1.50 -23.10
C PRO A 138 -15.75 3.03 -23.11
N VAL A 139 -16.67 3.73 -23.78
CA VAL A 139 -16.63 5.20 -23.88
C VAL A 139 -16.86 5.83 -22.51
N LEU A 140 -17.90 5.38 -21.79
CA LEU A 140 -18.19 5.88 -20.44
C LEU A 140 -17.08 5.50 -19.47
N PHE A 141 -16.58 4.24 -19.53
CA PHE A 141 -15.47 3.82 -18.68
C PHE A 141 -14.25 4.75 -18.86
N ASN A 142 -13.78 4.91 -20.10
CA ASN A 142 -12.57 5.72 -20.38
C ASN A 142 -12.79 7.20 -20.03
N ARG A 143 -14.00 7.74 -20.24
CA ARG A 143 -14.35 9.10 -19.80
C ARG A 143 -14.20 9.25 -18.29
N LEU A 144 -14.81 8.38 -17.48
CA LEU A 144 -14.72 8.47 -16.02
C LEU A 144 -13.30 8.17 -15.51
N TYR A 145 -12.60 7.21 -16.13
CA TYR A 145 -11.20 6.92 -15.83
C TYR A 145 -10.30 8.13 -16.06
N SER A 146 -10.52 8.90 -17.13
CA SER A 146 -9.75 10.12 -17.42
C SER A 146 -9.95 11.25 -16.41
N LEU A 147 -11.01 11.22 -15.60
CA LEU A 147 -11.24 12.18 -14.52
C LEU A 147 -10.41 11.87 -13.26
N LEU A 148 -9.96 10.63 -13.11
CA LEU A 148 -9.15 10.22 -11.96
C LEU A 148 -7.74 10.82 -12.04
N GLN A 149 -7.18 11.18 -10.90
CA GLN A 149 -5.81 11.70 -10.75
C GLN A 149 -4.95 10.81 -9.84
N TRP A 150 -5.53 10.19 -8.81
CA TRP A 150 -4.86 9.28 -7.89
C TRP A 150 -5.21 7.83 -8.13
N ASN A 151 -6.50 7.56 -8.35
CA ASN A 151 -7.02 6.20 -8.42
C ASN A 151 -6.90 5.58 -9.82
N GLN A 152 -6.24 6.25 -10.78
CA GLN A 152 -5.88 5.63 -12.07
C GLN A 152 -4.99 4.38 -11.85
N GLU A 153 -4.06 4.47 -10.90
CA GLU A 153 -3.16 3.37 -10.55
C GLU A 153 -3.76 2.39 -9.52
N GLU A 154 -5.03 2.60 -9.12
CA GLU A 154 -5.71 1.65 -8.25
C GLU A 154 -5.83 0.29 -8.97
N PRO A 155 -5.29 -0.79 -8.41
CA PRO A 155 -5.11 -2.04 -9.14
C PRO A 155 -6.38 -2.60 -9.79
N ASP A 156 -7.53 -2.53 -9.12
CA ASP A 156 -8.79 -3.04 -9.69
C ASP A 156 -9.30 -2.17 -10.84
N ILE A 157 -9.18 -0.83 -10.73
CA ILE A 157 -9.56 0.12 -11.78
C ILE A 157 -8.61 -0.03 -12.97
N LEU A 158 -7.30 -0.13 -12.71
CA LEU A 158 -6.29 -0.33 -13.75
C LEU A 158 -6.48 -1.68 -14.47
N ALA A 159 -6.92 -2.72 -13.76
CA ALA A 159 -7.28 -4.01 -14.38
C ALA A 159 -8.43 -3.84 -15.39
N TRP A 160 -9.47 -3.11 -15.03
CA TRP A 160 -10.57 -2.79 -15.94
C TRP A 160 -10.11 -1.89 -17.10
N HIS A 161 -9.26 -0.91 -16.84
CA HIS A 161 -8.67 -0.08 -17.89
C HIS A 161 -7.90 -0.92 -18.90
N HIS A 162 -7.05 -1.85 -18.46
CA HIS A 162 -6.36 -2.79 -19.34
C HIS A 162 -7.33 -3.72 -20.09
N TRP A 163 -8.44 -4.11 -19.46
CA TRP A 163 -9.44 -4.94 -20.12
C TRP A 163 -10.18 -4.19 -21.23
N TYR A 164 -10.61 -2.95 -20.97
CA TYR A 164 -11.29 -2.11 -21.96
C TYR A 164 -10.39 -1.69 -23.12
N ASN A 165 -9.11 -1.50 -22.84
CA ASN A 165 -8.10 -1.05 -23.80
C ASN A 165 -7.12 -2.19 -24.19
N PHE A 166 -7.60 -3.43 -24.15
CA PHE A 166 -6.75 -4.62 -24.30
C PHE A 166 -6.01 -4.65 -25.66
N GLU A 167 -6.66 -4.23 -26.74
CA GLU A 167 -6.10 -4.25 -28.10
C GLU A 167 -5.05 -3.14 -28.32
N THR A 168 -5.12 -2.06 -27.56
CA THR A 168 -4.21 -0.92 -27.66
C THR A 168 -3.09 -0.96 -26.61
N THR A 169 -3.27 -1.71 -25.54
CA THR A 169 -2.26 -1.88 -24.50
C THR A 169 -1.23 -2.95 -24.91
N PRO A 170 0.08 -2.66 -24.86
CA PRO A 170 1.08 -3.67 -25.18
C PRO A 170 0.90 -4.94 -24.34
N ARG A 171 0.85 -6.10 -25.00
CA ARG A 171 0.63 -7.40 -24.34
C ARG A 171 1.56 -7.62 -23.13
N LYS A 172 2.85 -7.27 -23.27
CA LYS A 172 3.84 -7.40 -22.17
C LYS A 172 3.46 -6.59 -20.93
N THR A 173 2.81 -5.45 -21.10
CA THR A 173 2.30 -4.62 -19.99
C THR A 173 1.17 -5.35 -19.26
N ILE A 174 0.24 -5.95 -19.98
CA ILE A 174 -0.87 -6.71 -19.39
C ILE A 174 -0.35 -7.97 -18.67
N GLU A 175 0.57 -8.70 -19.31
CA GLU A 175 1.20 -9.89 -18.69
C GLU A 175 1.97 -9.52 -17.40
N ALA A 176 2.71 -8.42 -17.40
CA ALA A 176 3.40 -7.90 -16.22
C ALA A 176 2.41 -7.50 -15.14
N PHE A 177 1.31 -6.82 -15.52
CA PHE A 177 0.26 -6.46 -14.58
C PHE A 177 -0.38 -7.68 -13.92
N VAL A 178 -0.78 -8.69 -14.68
CA VAL A 178 -1.37 -9.95 -14.14
C VAL A 178 -0.38 -10.66 -13.21
N ARG A 179 0.93 -10.62 -13.54
CA ARG A 179 1.99 -11.24 -12.73
C ARG A 179 2.22 -10.48 -11.40
N ASP A 180 2.34 -9.17 -11.45
CA ASP A 180 2.90 -8.38 -10.36
C ASP A 180 1.82 -7.67 -9.50
N SER A 181 0.61 -7.45 -10.05
CA SER A 181 -0.48 -6.77 -9.33
C SER A 181 -1.00 -7.59 -8.15
N LYS A 182 -1.65 -6.89 -7.20
CA LYS A 182 -2.33 -7.51 -6.05
C LYS A 182 -3.82 -7.78 -6.30
N VAL A 183 -4.30 -7.52 -7.51
CA VAL A 183 -5.70 -7.72 -7.91
C VAL A 183 -6.12 -9.17 -7.75
N LYS A 184 -7.39 -9.38 -7.41
CA LYS A 184 -8.05 -10.69 -7.29
C LYS A 184 -9.46 -10.60 -7.85
N GLY A 185 -10.05 -11.74 -8.10
CA GLY A 185 -11.46 -11.82 -8.50
C GLY A 185 -11.67 -11.42 -9.96
N ARG A 186 -12.85 -10.87 -10.24
CA ARG A 186 -13.35 -10.69 -11.59
C ARG A 186 -12.44 -9.89 -12.53
N PRO A 187 -11.91 -8.71 -12.16
CA PRO A 187 -11.07 -7.93 -13.07
C PRO A 187 -9.83 -8.71 -13.54
N LEU A 188 -9.16 -9.39 -12.59
CA LEU A 188 -8.00 -10.21 -12.91
C LEU A 188 -8.34 -11.39 -13.80
N ARG A 189 -9.47 -12.07 -13.53
CA ARG A 189 -9.93 -13.22 -14.30
C ARG A 189 -10.21 -12.85 -15.75
N MET A 190 -10.94 -11.77 -15.97
CA MET A 190 -11.27 -11.28 -17.32
C MET A 190 -10.02 -10.93 -18.15
N LEU A 191 -9.00 -10.31 -17.53
CA LEU A 191 -7.71 -10.08 -18.20
C LEU A 191 -6.98 -11.38 -18.50
N THR A 192 -6.99 -12.31 -17.54
CA THR A 192 -6.35 -13.62 -17.67
C THR A 192 -7.01 -14.42 -18.81
N ASP A 193 -8.34 -14.39 -18.90
CA ASP A 193 -9.10 -15.08 -19.96
C ASP A 193 -8.73 -14.55 -21.34
N ARG A 194 -8.69 -13.22 -21.52
CA ARG A 194 -8.28 -12.62 -22.81
C ARG A 194 -6.84 -12.97 -23.19
N LEU A 195 -5.91 -13.00 -22.24
CA LEU A 195 -4.53 -13.44 -22.51
C LEU A 195 -4.48 -14.91 -22.94
N ILE A 196 -5.31 -15.77 -22.35
CA ILE A 196 -5.42 -17.20 -22.69
C ILE A 196 -6.12 -17.40 -24.04
N GLU A 197 -7.16 -16.63 -24.33
CA GLU A 197 -7.84 -16.63 -25.65
C GLU A 197 -6.86 -16.31 -26.78
N GLN A 198 -6.03 -15.28 -26.61
CA GLN A 198 -5.00 -14.94 -27.59
C GLN A 198 -3.88 -15.98 -27.69
N ASN A 199 -3.54 -16.63 -26.59
CA ASN A 199 -2.50 -17.65 -26.53
C ASN A 199 -2.82 -18.72 -25.48
N PRO A 200 -3.47 -19.82 -25.86
CA PRO A 200 -3.84 -20.88 -24.93
C PRO A 200 -2.69 -21.44 -24.09
N SER A 201 -1.45 -21.43 -24.63
CA SER A 201 -0.27 -21.90 -23.90
C SER A 201 0.07 -21.05 -22.67
N TRP A 202 -0.44 -19.81 -22.60
CA TRP A 202 -0.26 -18.91 -21.46
C TRP A 202 -1.02 -19.35 -20.20
N ALA A 203 -2.03 -20.20 -20.34
CA ALA A 203 -2.83 -20.71 -19.22
C ALA A 203 -1.96 -21.37 -18.14
N TRP A 204 -0.94 -22.12 -18.52
CA TRP A 204 -0.02 -22.71 -17.54
C TRP A 204 0.84 -21.67 -16.83
N SER A 205 1.30 -20.64 -17.51
CA SER A 205 2.01 -19.50 -16.91
C SER A 205 1.12 -18.76 -15.89
N ALA A 206 -0.16 -18.54 -16.25
CA ALA A 206 -1.13 -17.95 -15.33
C ALA A 206 -1.29 -18.78 -14.04
N VAL A 207 -1.40 -20.11 -14.16
CA VAL A 207 -1.45 -21.01 -12.98
C VAL A 207 -0.21 -20.83 -12.10
N LEU A 208 0.99 -20.82 -12.68
CA LEU A 208 2.23 -20.67 -11.91
C LEU A 208 2.34 -19.32 -11.22
N ILE A 209 1.94 -18.23 -11.90
CA ILE A 209 1.88 -16.89 -11.35
C ILE A 209 0.96 -16.86 -10.12
N GLN A 210 -0.24 -17.41 -10.23
CA GLN A 210 -1.19 -17.43 -9.12
C GLN A 210 -0.74 -18.36 -7.97
N LEU A 211 -0.06 -19.47 -8.26
CA LEU A 211 0.56 -20.35 -7.26
C LEU A 211 1.65 -19.62 -6.45
N GLN A 212 2.51 -18.85 -7.11
CA GLN A 212 3.53 -18.03 -6.45
C GLN A 212 2.91 -17.02 -5.50
N ASN A 213 1.85 -16.34 -5.95
CA ASN A 213 1.11 -15.35 -5.18
C ASN A 213 0.19 -15.97 -4.11
N ARG A 214 0.13 -17.30 -4.00
CA ARG A 214 -0.77 -18.02 -3.08
C ARG A 214 -2.26 -17.65 -3.26
N ARG A 215 -2.67 -17.29 -4.47
CA ARG A 215 -4.04 -16.94 -4.83
C ARG A 215 -4.83 -18.19 -5.24
N TRP A 216 -5.18 -19.00 -4.26
CA TRP A 216 -5.73 -20.35 -4.48
C TRP A 216 -7.05 -20.35 -5.27
N GLN A 217 -7.89 -19.33 -5.10
CA GLN A 217 -9.14 -19.18 -5.86
C GLN A 217 -8.86 -18.86 -7.33
N GLU A 218 -7.85 -18.05 -7.62
CA GLU A 218 -7.46 -17.72 -8.99
C GLU A 218 -6.79 -18.91 -9.68
N VAL A 219 -5.97 -19.69 -8.95
CA VAL A 219 -5.44 -20.97 -9.45
C VAL A 219 -6.58 -21.90 -9.85
N ARG A 220 -7.57 -22.06 -8.97
CA ARG A 220 -8.74 -22.89 -9.24
C ARG A 220 -9.49 -22.42 -10.48
N TYR A 221 -9.77 -21.11 -10.55
CA TYR A 221 -10.46 -20.51 -11.69
C TYR A 221 -9.77 -20.85 -13.01
N VAL A 222 -8.47 -20.58 -13.12
CA VAL A 222 -7.73 -20.88 -14.35
C VAL A 222 -7.73 -22.37 -14.68
N VAL A 223 -7.54 -23.25 -13.68
CA VAL A 223 -7.55 -24.71 -13.87
C VAL A 223 -8.90 -25.23 -14.37
N GLU A 224 -10.01 -24.65 -13.91
CA GLU A 224 -11.37 -25.07 -14.26
C GLU A 224 -11.86 -24.50 -15.60
N HIS A 225 -11.31 -23.37 -16.08
CA HIS A 225 -11.75 -22.67 -17.29
C HIS A 225 -10.71 -22.70 -18.43
N ALA A 226 -9.52 -23.26 -18.20
CA ALA A 226 -8.48 -23.31 -19.21
C ALA A 226 -8.89 -24.20 -20.40
N PRO A 227 -8.50 -23.82 -21.64
CA PRO A 227 -8.77 -24.65 -22.82
C PRO A 227 -8.19 -26.06 -22.71
N ASP A 228 -8.83 -26.99 -23.37
CA ASP A 228 -8.39 -28.39 -23.42
C ASP A 228 -6.91 -28.53 -23.78
N LYS A 229 -6.23 -29.50 -23.18
CA LYS A 229 -4.82 -29.85 -23.43
C LYS A 229 -3.79 -28.78 -22.98
N THR A 230 -4.20 -27.65 -22.42
CA THR A 230 -3.27 -26.63 -21.91
C THR A 230 -2.75 -26.96 -20.50
N MET A 231 -3.53 -27.68 -19.71
CA MET A 231 -3.17 -28.14 -18.38
C MET A 231 -2.44 -29.49 -18.37
N PRO A 232 -1.53 -29.71 -17.38
CA PRO A 232 -0.75 -30.94 -17.31
C PRO A 232 -1.55 -32.15 -16.79
N ALA A 233 -2.74 -31.94 -16.26
CA ALA A 233 -3.68 -32.96 -15.79
C ALA A 233 -5.11 -32.41 -15.81
N SER A 234 -6.10 -33.26 -15.57
CA SER A 234 -7.51 -32.85 -15.48
C SER A 234 -7.73 -31.81 -14.35
N ALA A 235 -8.70 -30.93 -14.56
CA ALA A 235 -9.11 -29.94 -13.54
C ALA A 235 -9.44 -30.63 -12.21
N LYS A 236 -10.10 -31.80 -12.23
CA LYS A 236 -10.39 -32.61 -11.03
C LYS A 236 -9.13 -32.98 -10.25
N THR A 237 -8.07 -33.39 -10.95
CA THR A 237 -6.78 -33.76 -10.32
C THR A 237 -6.10 -32.54 -9.70
N LEU A 238 -5.97 -31.47 -10.47
CA LEU A 238 -5.29 -30.24 -9.99
C LEU A 238 -6.06 -29.58 -8.84
N THR A 239 -7.38 -29.55 -8.90
CA THR A 239 -8.24 -29.05 -7.81
C THR A 239 -8.15 -29.95 -6.56
N ALA A 240 -8.02 -31.26 -6.71
CA ALA A 240 -7.81 -32.16 -5.58
C ALA A 240 -6.45 -31.90 -4.88
N ILE A 241 -5.38 -31.66 -5.66
CA ILE A 241 -4.07 -31.23 -5.11
C ILE A 241 -4.20 -29.89 -4.39
N LEU A 242 -4.89 -28.93 -5.00
CA LEU A 242 -5.06 -27.59 -4.45
C LEU A 242 -5.77 -27.60 -3.09
N ASN A 243 -6.84 -28.37 -2.98
CA ASN A 243 -7.68 -28.43 -1.78
C ASN A 243 -7.01 -29.15 -0.61
N ASN A 244 -6.45 -30.33 -0.85
CA ASN A 244 -5.79 -31.12 0.20
C ASN A 244 -4.60 -31.92 -0.37
N PRO A 245 -3.44 -31.27 -0.55
CA PRO A 245 -2.28 -31.89 -1.17
C PRO A 245 -1.75 -33.09 -0.37
N GLN A 246 -1.77 -33.04 0.97
CA GLN A 246 -1.30 -34.14 1.81
C GLN A 246 -2.15 -35.39 1.63
N ARG A 247 -3.49 -35.25 1.66
CA ARG A 247 -4.40 -36.38 1.43
C ARG A 247 -4.27 -36.92 0.00
N TRP A 248 -4.13 -36.04 -0.97
CA TRP A 248 -3.94 -36.43 -2.37
C TRP A 248 -2.62 -37.22 -2.53
N TYR A 249 -1.52 -36.74 -1.93
CA TYR A 249 -0.23 -37.41 -2.02
C TYR A 249 -0.25 -38.79 -1.37
N LYS A 250 -0.85 -38.97 -0.19
CA LYS A 250 -0.98 -40.28 0.45
C LYS A 250 -1.56 -41.35 -0.51
N LYS A 251 -2.52 -40.94 -1.35
CA LYS A 251 -3.15 -41.87 -2.33
C LYS A 251 -2.30 -42.11 -3.59
N ASN A 252 -1.42 -41.16 -3.93
CA ASN A 252 -0.69 -41.16 -5.20
C ASN A 252 0.83 -41.36 -5.05
N ALA A 253 1.34 -41.49 -3.82
CA ALA A 253 2.77 -41.52 -3.53
C ALA A 253 3.55 -42.58 -4.33
N LYS A 254 3.00 -43.78 -4.50
CA LYS A 254 3.63 -44.87 -5.26
C LYS A 254 3.88 -44.55 -6.73
N ASN A 255 3.05 -43.69 -7.32
CA ASN A 255 3.11 -43.31 -8.73
C ASN A 255 3.51 -41.83 -8.93
N PHE A 256 3.85 -41.10 -7.88
CA PHE A 256 4.14 -39.66 -7.97
C PHE A 256 5.28 -39.37 -8.96
N ASP A 257 6.36 -40.13 -8.94
CA ASP A 257 7.53 -39.97 -9.80
C ASP A 257 7.26 -40.27 -11.28
N LYS A 258 6.10 -40.91 -11.59
CA LYS A 258 5.64 -41.21 -12.95
C LYS A 258 4.72 -40.13 -13.52
N LEU A 259 4.27 -39.20 -12.69
CA LEU A 259 3.41 -38.10 -13.15
C LEU A 259 4.18 -37.13 -14.06
N PRO A 260 3.48 -36.44 -14.97
CA PRO A 260 4.09 -35.34 -15.74
C PRO A 260 4.82 -34.34 -14.81
N ALA A 261 6.00 -33.90 -15.24
CA ALA A 261 6.82 -32.97 -14.43
C ALA A 261 6.07 -31.72 -13.98
N ARG A 262 5.20 -31.17 -14.85
CA ARG A 262 4.37 -30.00 -14.51
C ARG A 262 3.37 -30.29 -13.37
N VAL A 263 2.83 -31.50 -13.25
CA VAL A 263 1.97 -31.91 -12.12
C VAL A 263 2.79 -31.99 -10.83
N GLN A 264 4.00 -32.55 -10.92
CA GLN A 264 4.91 -32.61 -9.76
C GLN A 264 5.32 -31.20 -9.30
N ILE A 265 5.64 -30.30 -10.23
CA ILE A 265 5.92 -28.88 -9.93
C ILE A 265 4.71 -28.23 -9.23
N PHE A 266 3.51 -28.38 -9.77
CA PHE A 266 2.27 -27.86 -9.18
C PHE A 266 2.09 -28.33 -7.74
N PHE A 267 2.29 -29.62 -7.50
CA PHE A 267 2.20 -30.22 -6.17
C PHE A 267 3.26 -29.62 -5.20
N ILE A 268 4.51 -29.57 -5.63
CA ILE A 268 5.62 -29.04 -4.82
C ILE A 268 5.36 -27.58 -4.47
N MET A 269 4.93 -26.78 -5.44
CA MET A 269 4.57 -25.38 -5.25
C MET A 269 3.41 -25.19 -4.25
N ARG A 270 2.44 -26.10 -4.27
CA ARG A 270 1.33 -26.06 -3.30
C ARG A 270 1.76 -26.51 -1.90
N MET A 271 2.68 -27.46 -1.83
CA MET A 271 3.15 -28.05 -0.55
C MET A 271 4.20 -27.21 0.16
N ARG A 272 4.99 -26.36 -0.53
CA ARG A 272 6.15 -25.67 0.04
C ARG A 272 5.88 -24.91 1.35
N GLY A 273 4.70 -24.35 1.51
CA GLY A 273 4.29 -23.66 2.74
C GLY A 273 3.54 -24.54 3.75
N ILE A 274 3.36 -25.82 3.47
CA ILE A 274 2.69 -26.80 4.35
C ILE A 274 3.70 -27.79 4.93
N ASP A 275 4.54 -28.35 4.07
CA ASP A 275 5.62 -29.25 4.42
C ASP A 275 6.84 -28.97 3.52
N PHE A 276 7.68 -28.09 4.01
CA PHE A 276 8.87 -27.64 3.27
C PHE A 276 9.85 -28.78 3.01
N LYS A 277 10.12 -29.62 4.03
CA LYS A 277 11.07 -30.73 3.94
C LYS A 277 10.65 -31.74 2.87
N MET A 278 9.36 -32.05 2.83
CA MET A 278 8.79 -32.93 1.81
C MET A 278 8.92 -32.28 0.42
N SER A 279 8.60 -31.00 0.29
CA SER A 279 8.70 -30.26 -0.97
C SER A 279 10.14 -30.26 -1.49
N GLN A 280 11.12 -30.02 -0.63
CA GLN A 280 12.55 -30.06 -0.97
C GLN A 280 12.95 -31.47 -1.44
N LYS A 281 12.60 -32.51 -0.71
CA LYS A 281 12.92 -33.91 -1.07
C LYS A 281 12.34 -34.30 -2.43
N LEU A 282 11.13 -33.88 -2.73
CA LEU A 282 10.51 -34.14 -4.02
C LEU A 282 11.15 -33.33 -5.15
N ALA A 283 11.55 -32.08 -4.88
CA ALA A 283 12.29 -31.26 -5.83
C ALA A 283 13.67 -31.85 -6.16
N GLU A 284 14.37 -32.44 -5.19
CA GLU A 284 15.64 -33.14 -5.39
C GLU A 284 15.51 -34.29 -6.39
N LYS A 285 14.46 -35.08 -6.26
CA LYS A 285 14.17 -36.21 -7.18
C LYS A 285 13.72 -35.74 -8.57
N LEU A 286 12.96 -34.65 -8.64
CA LEU A 286 12.42 -34.14 -9.89
C LEU A 286 13.46 -33.34 -10.69
N SER A 287 14.30 -32.55 -10.01
CA SER A 287 15.23 -31.59 -10.62
C SER A 287 16.07 -32.17 -11.76
N PRO A 288 16.71 -33.38 -11.62
CA PRO A 288 17.50 -33.93 -12.72
C PRO A 288 16.74 -34.21 -14.03
N LYS A 289 15.42 -34.32 -13.94
CA LYS A 289 14.54 -34.56 -15.09
C LYS A 289 14.05 -33.26 -15.77
N LEU A 290 14.38 -32.09 -15.20
CA LEU A 290 13.94 -30.79 -15.68
C LEU A 290 15.00 -30.12 -16.55
N SER A 291 14.55 -29.25 -17.47
CA SER A 291 15.46 -28.29 -18.11
C SER A 291 16.08 -27.34 -17.08
N SER A 292 17.23 -26.77 -17.39
CA SER A 292 17.92 -25.82 -16.50
C SER A 292 17.05 -24.61 -16.09
N GLU A 293 16.12 -24.20 -16.93
CA GLU A 293 15.16 -23.14 -16.65
C GLU A 293 14.15 -23.57 -15.57
N TRP A 294 13.56 -24.77 -15.70
CA TRP A 294 12.62 -25.29 -14.72
C TRP A 294 13.28 -25.70 -13.41
N GLN A 295 14.54 -26.15 -13.44
CA GLN A 295 15.34 -26.35 -12.22
C GLN A 295 15.51 -25.04 -11.49
N SER A 296 15.96 -24.00 -12.18
CA SER A 296 16.16 -22.67 -11.61
C SER A 296 14.87 -22.10 -11.02
N PHE A 297 13.75 -22.23 -11.72
CA PHE A 297 12.44 -21.81 -11.23
C PHE A 297 12.08 -22.54 -9.94
N LEU A 298 12.10 -23.88 -9.94
CA LEU A 298 11.68 -24.69 -8.80
C LEU A 298 12.53 -24.41 -7.55
N TRP A 299 13.86 -24.38 -7.71
CA TRP A 299 14.77 -24.09 -6.62
C TRP A 299 14.64 -22.65 -6.14
N GLY A 300 14.43 -21.69 -7.02
CA GLY A 300 14.18 -20.30 -6.66
C GLY A 300 12.94 -20.12 -5.79
N GLN A 301 11.86 -20.84 -6.10
CA GLN A 301 10.63 -20.80 -5.31
C GLN A 301 10.81 -21.43 -3.91
N LEU A 302 11.57 -22.51 -3.81
CA LEU A 302 11.89 -23.12 -2.54
C LEU A 302 12.88 -22.25 -1.72
N ALA A 303 13.87 -21.64 -2.39
CA ALA A 303 14.80 -20.72 -1.76
C ALA A 303 14.09 -19.50 -1.16
N TYR A 304 13.17 -18.90 -1.92
CA TYR A 304 12.36 -17.79 -1.44
C TYR A 304 11.52 -18.19 -0.21
N GLU A 305 10.84 -19.35 -0.28
CA GLU A 305 10.05 -19.86 0.83
C GLU A 305 10.93 -20.08 2.08
N ALA A 306 12.10 -20.73 1.92
CA ALA A 306 13.03 -20.96 3.02
C ALA A 306 13.55 -19.67 3.65
N ALA A 307 13.89 -18.67 2.83
CA ALA A 307 14.38 -17.39 3.31
C ALA A 307 13.32 -16.60 4.08
N VAL A 308 12.08 -16.55 3.58
CA VAL A 308 10.96 -15.80 4.19
C VAL A 308 10.49 -16.47 5.49
N SER A 309 10.32 -17.80 5.47
CA SER A 309 9.80 -18.55 6.62
C SER A 309 10.92 -18.99 7.59
N GLN A 310 12.17 -18.70 7.25
CA GLN A 310 13.36 -19.14 8.00
C GLN A 310 13.41 -20.67 8.22
N THR A 311 12.89 -21.41 7.26
CA THR A 311 12.90 -22.88 7.24
C THR A 311 13.91 -23.38 6.21
N GLY A 312 14.89 -24.18 6.62
CA GLY A 312 15.93 -24.69 5.73
C GLY A 312 17.00 -23.64 5.36
N ASP A 313 17.92 -24.03 4.48
CA ASP A 313 19.05 -23.20 4.02
C ASP A 313 18.68 -22.41 2.78
N GLY A 314 18.17 -21.19 2.96
CA GLY A 314 17.79 -20.30 1.88
C GLY A 314 18.96 -19.92 0.97
N ALA A 315 20.17 -19.72 1.51
CA ALA A 315 21.34 -19.31 0.74
C ALA A 315 21.82 -20.42 -0.19
N ALA A 316 21.95 -21.66 0.32
CA ALA A 316 22.31 -22.81 -0.52
C ALA A 316 21.26 -23.05 -1.62
N LEU A 317 19.98 -22.90 -1.31
CA LEU A 317 18.91 -23.06 -2.30
C LEU A 317 18.93 -21.96 -3.36
N PHE A 318 19.20 -20.69 -3.02
CA PHE A 318 19.39 -19.62 -4.00
C PHE A 318 20.64 -19.86 -4.87
N SER A 319 21.72 -20.35 -4.29
CA SER A 319 22.91 -20.73 -5.04
C SER A 319 22.60 -21.84 -6.06
N ARG A 320 21.80 -22.82 -5.65
CA ARG A 320 21.33 -23.91 -6.54
C ARG A 320 20.37 -23.42 -7.63
N ALA A 321 19.49 -22.47 -7.33
CA ALA A 321 18.61 -21.86 -8.30
C ALA A 321 19.38 -21.10 -9.40
N GLY A 322 20.48 -20.46 -9.05
CA GLY A 322 21.32 -19.71 -9.97
C GLY A 322 20.64 -18.46 -10.53
N ASN A 323 21.26 -17.86 -11.56
CA ASN A 323 20.87 -16.54 -12.08
C ASN A 323 19.61 -16.56 -12.96
N ARG A 324 19.25 -17.70 -13.52
CA ARG A 324 18.12 -17.79 -14.46
C ARG A 324 16.77 -17.53 -13.78
N VAL A 325 16.68 -17.75 -12.48
CA VAL A 325 15.43 -17.51 -11.73
C VAL A 325 14.97 -16.07 -11.84
N TYR A 326 15.87 -15.09 -11.86
CA TYR A 326 15.53 -13.67 -11.92
C TYR A 326 15.13 -13.19 -13.32
N LYS A 327 15.40 -14.00 -14.35
CA LYS A 327 15.08 -13.71 -15.75
C LYS A 327 13.87 -14.50 -16.25
N ASN A 328 13.29 -15.36 -15.41
CA ASN A 328 12.14 -16.16 -15.80
C ASN A 328 10.88 -15.29 -15.85
N PRO A 329 10.14 -15.24 -16.98
CA PRO A 329 8.99 -14.37 -17.18
C PRO A 329 7.81 -14.67 -16.26
N VAL A 330 7.75 -15.87 -15.68
CA VAL A 330 6.69 -16.23 -14.72
C VAL A 330 7.06 -15.95 -13.26
N VAL A 331 8.29 -15.54 -12.97
CA VAL A 331 8.69 -15.19 -11.61
C VAL A 331 8.06 -13.87 -11.21
N VAL A 332 7.34 -13.88 -10.10
CA VAL A 332 6.69 -12.70 -9.51
C VAL A 332 7.70 -11.91 -8.69
N GLN A 333 7.74 -10.60 -8.91
CA GLN A 333 8.58 -9.66 -8.17
C GLN A 333 10.06 -10.09 -8.08
N PRO A 334 10.79 -10.12 -9.21
CA PRO A 334 12.20 -10.55 -9.24
C PRO A 334 13.09 -9.77 -8.26
N ASP A 335 12.87 -8.47 -8.08
CA ASP A 335 13.62 -7.63 -7.13
C ASP A 335 13.39 -8.05 -5.67
N LEU A 336 12.15 -8.40 -5.32
CA LEU A 336 11.84 -8.93 -4.00
C LEU A 336 12.55 -10.28 -3.77
N MET A 337 12.57 -11.13 -4.77
CA MET A 337 13.29 -12.41 -4.72
C MET A 337 14.80 -12.19 -4.55
N ALA A 338 15.39 -11.28 -5.32
CA ALA A 338 16.80 -10.91 -5.20
C ALA A 338 17.10 -10.30 -3.82
N GLY A 339 16.19 -9.49 -3.29
CA GLY A 339 16.28 -8.94 -1.94
C GLY A 339 16.28 -10.00 -0.84
N TRP A 340 15.48 -11.05 -0.98
CA TRP A 340 15.51 -12.17 -0.04
C TRP A 340 16.73 -13.07 -0.21
N ALA A 341 17.23 -13.21 -1.44
CA ALA A 341 18.52 -13.87 -1.67
C ALA A 341 19.66 -13.12 -0.98
N ALA A 342 19.73 -11.80 -1.13
CA ALA A 342 20.72 -10.98 -0.44
C ALA A 342 20.64 -11.16 1.08
N ARG A 343 19.43 -11.14 1.67
CA ARG A 343 19.23 -11.36 3.12
C ARG A 343 19.65 -12.76 3.58
N ALA A 344 19.37 -13.79 2.77
CA ALA A 344 19.83 -15.14 3.08
C ALA A 344 21.35 -15.23 3.09
N TYR A 345 22.02 -14.67 2.08
CA TYR A 345 23.49 -14.63 2.02
C TYR A 345 24.11 -13.77 3.12
N MET A 346 23.49 -12.63 3.50
CA MET A 346 23.94 -11.81 4.64
C MET A 346 23.92 -12.59 5.94
N ARG A 347 22.89 -13.40 6.18
CA ARG A 347 22.80 -14.23 7.38
C ARG A 347 23.92 -15.25 7.48
N ASP A 348 24.42 -15.73 6.35
CA ASP A 348 25.51 -16.70 6.28
C ASP A 348 26.90 -16.04 6.16
N GLY A 349 26.96 -14.69 6.08
CA GLY A 349 28.22 -13.97 5.89
C GLY A 349 28.81 -14.08 4.47
N ASP A 350 28.04 -14.57 3.51
CA ASP A 350 28.49 -14.73 2.11
C ASP A 350 28.37 -13.41 1.33
N TRP A 351 29.24 -12.48 1.66
CA TRP A 351 29.25 -11.12 1.10
C TRP A 351 29.44 -11.07 -0.41
N LYS A 352 30.13 -12.07 -0.98
CA LYS A 352 30.30 -12.19 -2.44
C LYS A 352 28.96 -12.45 -3.14
N ASN A 353 28.13 -13.30 -2.57
CA ASN A 353 26.82 -13.57 -3.14
C ASN A 353 25.78 -12.51 -2.75
N VAL A 354 25.95 -11.77 -1.63
CA VAL A 354 25.19 -10.53 -1.35
C VAL A 354 25.35 -9.53 -2.49
N GLU A 355 26.60 -9.20 -2.86
CA GLU A 355 26.89 -8.30 -3.99
C GLU A 355 26.24 -8.77 -5.28
N LYS A 356 26.36 -10.05 -5.61
CA LYS A 356 25.73 -10.62 -6.81
C LYS A 356 24.22 -10.56 -6.77
N ALA A 357 23.59 -10.79 -5.62
CA ALA A 357 22.14 -10.72 -5.48
C ALA A 357 21.63 -9.29 -5.69
N ILE A 358 22.30 -8.29 -5.10
CA ILE A 358 21.97 -6.87 -5.30
C ILE A 358 22.18 -6.46 -6.76
N SER A 359 23.26 -6.89 -7.41
CA SER A 359 23.54 -6.55 -8.83
C SER A 359 22.48 -7.08 -9.82
N ARG A 360 21.65 -8.05 -9.40
CA ARG A 360 20.56 -8.62 -10.22
C ARG A 360 19.26 -7.86 -10.12
N MET A 361 19.15 -6.95 -9.18
CA MET A 361 17.98 -6.10 -9.03
C MET A 361 17.87 -5.10 -10.19
N SER A 362 16.68 -4.60 -10.46
CA SER A 362 16.46 -3.48 -11.37
C SER A 362 17.30 -2.26 -10.96
N ALA A 363 17.51 -1.31 -11.87
CA ALA A 363 18.21 -0.08 -11.57
C ALA A 363 17.53 0.67 -10.40
N ASP A 364 16.21 0.85 -10.48
CA ASP A 364 15.42 1.56 -9.46
C ASP A 364 15.53 0.90 -8.08
N ALA A 365 15.49 -0.44 -8.03
CA ALA A 365 15.65 -1.15 -6.75
C ALA A 365 17.05 -0.97 -6.16
N ARG A 366 18.10 -0.98 -6.99
CA ARG A 366 19.50 -0.80 -6.53
C ARG A 366 19.79 0.60 -6.01
N GLU A 367 19.11 1.62 -6.54
CA GLU A 367 19.24 3.02 -6.11
C GLU A 367 18.57 3.27 -4.74
N ASN A 368 17.77 2.33 -4.24
CA ASN A 368 17.22 2.42 -2.90
C ASN A 368 18.33 2.37 -1.85
N GLU A 369 18.30 3.29 -0.89
CA GLU A 369 19.30 3.43 0.18
C GLU A 369 19.59 2.13 0.93
N THR A 370 18.57 1.27 1.11
CA THR A 370 18.74 -0.05 1.73
C THR A 370 19.79 -0.86 0.96
N TRP A 371 19.64 -0.94 -0.35
CA TRP A 371 20.54 -1.77 -1.17
C TRP A 371 21.87 -1.09 -1.44
N THR A 372 21.90 0.24 -1.50
CA THR A 372 23.15 1.02 -1.56
C THR A 372 23.99 0.77 -0.30
N TYR A 373 23.40 0.81 0.90
CA TYR A 373 24.08 0.52 2.16
C TYR A 373 24.63 -0.92 2.19
N TRP A 374 23.77 -1.90 1.89
CA TRP A 374 24.19 -3.31 1.95
C TRP A 374 25.19 -3.68 0.86
N LEU A 375 25.19 -3.01 -0.29
CA LEU A 375 26.24 -3.15 -1.31
C LEU A 375 27.56 -2.59 -0.80
N ALA A 376 27.54 -1.40 -0.18
CA ALA A 376 28.72 -0.82 0.45
C ALA A 376 29.28 -1.74 1.53
N ARG A 377 28.42 -2.27 2.40
CA ARG A 377 28.83 -3.24 3.44
C ARG A 377 29.43 -4.50 2.84
N ALA A 378 28.84 -5.04 1.78
CA ALA A 378 29.37 -6.20 1.09
C ALA A 378 30.76 -5.94 0.49
N HIS A 379 31.03 -4.73 0.00
CA HIS A 379 32.36 -4.36 -0.44
C HIS A 379 33.36 -4.22 0.72
N ALA A 380 32.95 -3.59 1.81
CA ALA A 380 33.81 -3.44 3.00
C ALA A 380 34.22 -4.80 3.58
N GLU A 381 33.26 -5.70 3.78
CA GLU A 381 33.49 -7.04 4.32
C GLU A 381 34.34 -7.94 3.40
N GLN A 382 34.42 -7.61 2.12
CA GLN A 382 35.31 -8.28 1.16
C GLN A 382 36.69 -7.61 1.05
N GLY A 383 37.05 -6.70 1.97
CA GLY A 383 38.34 -5.99 1.95
C GLY A 383 38.49 -4.97 0.83
N ARG A 384 37.37 -4.41 0.35
CA ARG A 384 37.33 -3.43 -0.75
C ARG A 384 36.79 -2.06 -0.30
N PRO A 385 37.42 -1.42 0.73
CA PRO A 385 36.90 -0.17 1.31
C PRO A 385 36.84 0.98 0.29
N ALA A 386 37.72 1.00 -0.72
CA ALA A 386 37.70 1.99 -1.79
C ALA A 386 36.40 1.94 -2.63
N LYS A 387 35.75 0.79 -2.74
CA LYS A 387 34.44 0.65 -3.39
C LYS A 387 33.27 0.94 -2.44
N ALA A 388 33.44 0.67 -1.14
CA ALA A 388 32.40 0.90 -0.14
C ALA A 388 32.20 2.40 0.15
N LYS A 389 33.31 3.14 0.32
CA LYS A 389 33.30 4.54 0.74
C LYS A 389 32.39 5.45 -0.11
N PRO A 390 32.46 5.48 -1.45
CA PRO A 390 31.60 6.36 -2.25
C PRO A 390 30.10 6.02 -2.11
N LEU A 391 29.75 4.73 -1.89
CA LEU A 391 28.37 4.32 -1.67
C LEU A 391 27.84 4.80 -0.31
N TYR A 392 28.65 4.71 0.76
CA TYR A 392 28.30 5.29 2.05
C TYR A 392 28.18 6.82 1.96
N GLU A 393 29.11 7.50 1.27
CA GLU A 393 29.08 8.95 1.10
C GLU A 393 27.83 9.41 0.33
N ALA A 394 27.37 8.64 -0.65
CA ALA A 394 26.16 8.96 -1.42
C ALA A 394 24.89 9.04 -0.56
N ILE A 395 24.79 8.21 0.50
CA ILE A 395 23.61 8.15 1.34
C ILE A 395 23.77 8.79 2.72
N SER A 396 25.01 9.11 3.15
CA SER A 396 25.30 9.65 4.50
C SER A 396 24.65 11.01 4.79
N LYS A 397 24.29 11.76 3.75
CA LYS A 397 23.56 13.05 3.89
C LYS A 397 22.05 12.88 4.07
N ASN A 398 21.53 11.67 3.84
CA ASN A 398 20.11 11.41 3.92
C ASN A 398 19.66 11.24 5.37
N ARG A 399 18.52 11.83 5.72
CA ARG A 399 17.96 11.82 7.08
C ARG A 399 17.18 10.54 7.36
N THR A 400 17.76 9.40 6.97
CA THR A 400 17.17 8.06 7.06
C THR A 400 17.96 7.16 7.99
N PHE A 401 17.42 5.99 8.29
CA PHE A 401 18.13 4.97 9.06
C PHE A 401 19.46 4.56 8.40
N TYR A 402 19.44 4.29 7.08
CA TYR A 402 20.66 3.89 6.36
C TYR A 402 21.64 5.05 6.16
N GLY A 403 21.15 6.29 6.06
CA GLY A 403 22.02 7.47 6.06
C GLY A 403 22.81 7.61 7.35
N LYS A 404 22.16 7.40 8.50
CA LYS A 404 22.84 7.39 9.82
C LYS A 404 23.87 6.28 9.93
N LEU A 405 23.49 5.05 9.56
CA LEU A 405 24.44 3.93 9.54
C LEU A 405 25.64 4.19 8.64
N ALA A 406 25.42 4.85 7.49
CA ALA A 406 26.52 5.22 6.62
C ALA A 406 27.47 6.27 7.24
N CYS A 407 26.94 7.21 8.05
CA CYS A 407 27.80 8.11 8.84
C CYS A 407 28.65 7.35 9.84
N ASP A 408 28.08 6.37 10.55
CA ASP A 408 28.81 5.51 11.51
C ASP A 408 29.95 4.75 10.81
N GLU A 409 29.69 4.16 9.64
CA GLU A 409 30.69 3.46 8.84
C GLU A 409 31.82 4.37 8.32
N LEU A 410 31.51 5.66 8.10
CA LEU A 410 32.48 6.67 7.68
C LEU A 410 33.22 7.33 8.85
N GLY A 411 32.86 7.02 10.11
CA GLY A 411 33.38 7.69 11.30
C GLY A 411 33.01 9.20 11.37
N LYS A 412 31.90 9.59 10.75
CA LYS A 412 31.44 10.97 10.69
C LYS A 412 30.26 11.18 11.65
N PRO A 413 30.19 12.33 12.37
CA PRO A 413 29.01 12.65 13.13
C PRO A 413 27.83 12.85 12.18
N TYR A 414 26.65 12.41 12.58
CA TYR A 414 25.43 12.72 11.87
C TYR A 414 25.06 14.18 12.11
N ALA A 415 25.39 15.05 11.16
CA ALA A 415 25.07 16.47 11.21
C ALA A 415 23.65 16.71 10.69
N VAL A 416 22.83 17.35 11.49
CA VAL A 416 21.50 17.81 11.08
C VAL A 416 21.59 19.29 10.77
N GLU A 417 21.76 19.61 9.48
CA GLU A 417 21.66 20.99 9.02
C GLU A 417 20.18 21.39 9.00
N THR A 418 19.82 22.40 9.78
CA THR A 418 18.50 23.03 9.70
C THR A 418 18.46 23.96 8.51
N SER A 419 17.47 23.81 7.65
CA SER A 419 17.19 24.71 6.55
C SER A 419 15.79 25.30 6.75
N SER A 420 15.66 26.25 7.65
CA SER A 420 14.40 26.94 7.90
C SER A 420 14.46 28.34 7.31
N ALA A 421 13.64 28.61 6.31
CA ALA A 421 13.23 29.96 5.98
C ALA A 421 11.85 30.17 6.60
N ALA A 422 11.69 31.15 7.46
CA ALA A 422 10.40 31.45 8.09
C ALA A 422 9.30 31.52 7.02
N VAL A 423 8.18 30.84 7.25
CA VAL A 423 6.99 30.98 6.40
C VAL A 423 6.25 32.24 6.78
N THR A 424 5.74 32.95 5.77
CA THR A 424 4.95 34.17 6.00
C THR A 424 3.52 33.80 6.41
N GLU A 425 2.87 34.73 7.12
CA GLU A 425 1.45 34.58 7.48
C GLU A 425 0.54 34.41 6.25
N GLU A 426 0.89 35.01 5.11
CA GLU A 426 0.16 34.86 3.86
C GLU A 426 0.26 33.43 3.31
N GLU A 427 1.47 32.83 3.33
CA GLU A 427 1.67 31.43 2.91
C GLU A 427 0.88 30.45 3.79
N ILE A 428 0.74 30.74 5.08
CA ILE A 428 -0.05 29.94 6.02
C ILE A 428 -1.54 30.17 5.78
N ARG A 429 -1.99 31.43 5.63
CA ARG A 429 -3.39 31.82 5.45
C ARG A 429 -4.01 31.20 4.19
N ARG A 430 -3.22 30.97 3.15
CA ARG A 430 -3.66 30.25 1.94
C ARG A 430 -4.34 28.92 2.29
N TRP A 431 -3.82 28.18 3.27
CA TRP A 431 -4.36 26.89 3.66
C TRP A 431 -5.67 26.97 4.44
N THR A 432 -5.92 28.09 5.10
CA THR A 432 -7.19 28.34 5.79
C THR A 432 -8.38 28.40 4.83
N SER A 433 -8.15 28.93 3.62
CA SER A 433 -9.20 29.10 2.59
C SER A 433 -9.31 27.92 1.63
N ASP A 434 -8.35 26.98 1.62
CA ASP A 434 -8.40 25.82 0.73
C ASP A 434 -9.60 24.92 1.05
N PRO A 435 -10.49 24.63 0.07
CA PRO A 435 -11.72 23.86 0.31
C PRO A 435 -11.45 22.43 0.82
N SER A 436 -10.39 21.76 0.34
CA SER A 436 -10.04 20.40 0.77
C SER A 436 -9.48 20.40 2.20
N ILE A 437 -8.67 21.40 2.55
CA ILE A 437 -8.19 21.58 3.94
C ILE A 437 -9.36 21.86 4.89
N ARG A 438 -10.31 22.70 4.50
CA ARG A 438 -11.52 22.96 5.30
C ARG A 438 -12.33 21.68 5.53
N ARG A 439 -12.52 20.85 4.49
CA ARG A 439 -13.17 19.55 4.65
C ARG A 439 -12.36 18.60 5.52
N ALA A 440 -11.02 18.58 5.37
CA ALA A 440 -10.16 17.76 6.22
C ALA A 440 -10.29 18.12 7.71
N ILE A 441 -10.28 19.41 8.05
CA ILE A 441 -10.48 19.88 9.43
C ILE A 441 -11.86 19.47 9.95
N ALA A 442 -12.92 19.69 9.16
CA ALA A 442 -14.28 19.30 9.54
C ALA A 442 -14.40 17.78 9.78
N PHE A 443 -13.71 16.96 8.98
CA PHE A 443 -13.63 15.53 9.22
C PHE A 443 -12.91 15.17 10.52
N TYR A 444 -11.78 15.83 10.85
CA TYR A 444 -11.07 15.59 12.11
C TYR A 444 -11.91 15.95 13.32
N GLN A 445 -12.65 17.06 13.26
CA GLN A 445 -13.59 17.47 14.31
C GLN A 445 -14.69 16.44 14.57
N ASN A 446 -15.06 15.69 13.53
CA ASN A 446 -16.07 14.63 13.60
C ASN A 446 -15.46 13.21 13.76
N ASN A 447 -14.17 13.10 14.06
CA ASN A 447 -13.42 11.83 14.21
C ASN A 447 -13.38 10.93 12.94
N PHE A 448 -13.56 11.50 11.75
CA PHE A 448 -13.41 10.80 10.47
C PHE A 448 -11.98 10.92 9.95
N TYR A 449 -11.02 10.44 10.71
CA TYR A 449 -9.60 10.61 10.42
C TYR A 449 -9.20 10.16 9.01
N PHE A 450 -9.75 9.05 8.54
CA PHE A 450 -9.44 8.52 7.21
C PHE A 450 -9.81 9.49 6.09
N LEU A 451 -11.06 10.00 6.07
CA LEU A 451 -11.51 10.97 5.07
C LEU A 451 -10.78 12.31 5.22
N GLY A 452 -10.54 12.74 6.46
CA GLY A 452 -9.73 13.92 6.73
C GLY A 452 -8.30 13.80 6.18
N HIS A 453 -7.69 12.61 6.30
CA HIS A 453 -6.37 12.37 5.72
C HIS A 453 -6.39 12.40 4.18
N ALA A 454 -7.43 11.88 3.58
CA ALA A 454 -7.57 11.84 2.14
C ALA A 454 -7.76 13.26 1.56
N GLU A 455 -8.65 14.07 2.13
CA GLU A 455 -8.84 15.48 1.74
C GLU A 455 -7.55 16.31 1.96
N TRP A 456 -6.88 16.14 3.10
CA TRP A 456 -5.59 16.81 3.38
C TRP A 456 -4.54 16.45 2.33
N ASN A 457 -4.37 15.17 2.06
CA ASN A 457 -3.39 14.70 1.08
C ASN A 457 -3.76 15.14 -0.34
N TRP A 458 -5.05 15.25 -0.66
CA TRP A 458 -5.53 15.77 -1.93
C TRP A 458 -5.15 17.23 -2.14
N ALA A 459 -5.34 18.08 -1.13
CA ALA A 459 -4.91 19.47 -1.17
C ALA A 459 -3.41 19.60 -1.43
N LEU A 460 -2.63 18.68 -0.85
CA LEU A 460 -1.16 18.70 -0.93
C LEU A 460 -0.58 17.98 -2.16
N ARG A 461 -1.43 17.41 -3.04
CA ARG A 461 -0.92 16.80 -4.26
C ARG A 461 -0.25 17.86 -5.14
N ASN A 462 0.85 17.49 -5.74
CA ASN A 462 1.57 18.37 -6.67
C ASN A 462 2.07 19.72 -6.08
N GLN A 463 2.04 19.89 -4.75
CA GLN A 463 2.56 21.10 -4.10
C GLN A 463 4.09 21.05 -4.03
N LYS A 464 4.70 22.22 -4.22
CA LYS A 464 6.16 22.39 -4.10
C LYS A 464 6.61 22.27 -2.64
N PRO A 465 7.89 21.95 -2.38
CA PRO A 465 8.42 21.82 -1.01
C PRO A 465 8.14 23.01 -0.09
N ARG A 466 8.20 24.26 -0.61
CA ARG A 466 7.88 25.46 0.15
C ARG A 466 6.42 25.51 0.61
N GLU A 467 5.50 25.12 -0.28
CA GLU A 467 4.06 25.05 0.00
C GLU A 467 3.75 23.93 1.01
N LEU A 468 4.44 22.80 0.91
CA LEU A 468 4.32 21.72 1.90
C LEU A 468 4.84 22.14 3.27
N TYR A 469 5.93 22.93 3.30
CA TYR A 469 6.47 23.46 4.54
C TYR A 469 5.48 24.42 5.22
N ALA A 470 4.86 25.33 4.46
CA ALA A 470 3.80 26.22 4.94
C ALA A 470 2.58 25.43 5.45
N ALA A 471 2.15 24.38 4.72
CA ALA A 471 1.05 23.51 5.16
C ALA A 471 1.38 22.72 6.44
N ALA A 472 2.63 22.32 6.64
CA ALA A 472 3.06 21.66 7.87
C ALA A 472 3.04 22.64 9.06
N THR A 473 3.45 23.90 8.82
CA THR A 473 3.36 24.97 9.81
C THR A 473 1.91 25.30 10.16
N PHE A 474 1.03 25.35 9.16
CA PHE A 474 -0.41 25.47 9.40
C PHE A 474 -0.95 24.30 10.27
N ALA A 475 -0.58 23.07 9.96
CA ALA A 475 -0.97 21.91 10.76
C ALA A 475 -0.48 22.01 12.21
N LYS A 476 0.73 22.60 12.46
CA LYS A 476 1.26 22.89 13.79
C LYS A 476 0.34 23.85 14.55
N GLN A 477 -0.06 24.96 13.90
CA GLN A 477 -0.97 25.95 14.49
C GLN A 477 -2.35 25.34 14.84
N GLN A 478 -2.81 24.36 14.05
CA GLN A 478 -4.07 23.66 14.30
C GLN A 478 -3.94 22.50 15.31
N GLY A 479 -2.78 22.25 15.90
CA GLY A 479 -2.55 21.11 16.81
C GLY A 479 -2.63 19.73 16.13
N LEU A 480 -2.60 19.68 14.80
CA LEU A 480 -2.69 18.45 14.02
C LEU A 480 -1.31 17.79 13.85
N PHE A 481 -0.70 17.33 14.96
CA PHE A 481 0.67 16.82 14.98
C PHE A 481 0.93 15.73 13.92
N HIS A 482 0.02 14.81 13.74
CA HIS A 482 0.15 13.75 12.73
C HIS A 482 0.20 14.31 11.30
N ARG A 483 -0.51 15.42 11.01
CA ARG A 483 -0.47 16.08 9.70
C ARG A 483 0.79 16.92 9.56
N MET A 484 1.16 17.62 10.60
CA MET A 484 2.41 18.38 10.69
C MET A 484 3.62 17.48 10.36
N ILE A 485 3.75 16.35 11.06
CA ILE A 485 4.84 15.39 10.84
C ILE A 485 4.81 14.84 9.41
N ASN A 486 3.66 14.37 8.94
CA ASN A 486 3.55 13.75 7.61
C ASN A 486 3.84 14.74 6.48
N THR A 487 3.37 15.97 6.61
CA THR A 487 3.57 17.02 5.62
C THR A 487 5.01 17.56 5.69
N GLY A 488 5.51 17.79 6.90
CA GLY A 488 6.90 18.19 7.13
C GLY A 488 7.92 17.18 6.59
N GLN A 489 7.63 15.88 6.70
CA GLN A 489 8.48 14.84 6.10
C GLN A 489 8.56 14.96 4.57
N LYS A 490 7.46 15.31 3.89
CA LYS A 490 7.47 15.54 2.45
C LYS A 490 8.29 16.77 2.06
N ALA A 491 8.26 17.82 2.88
CA ALA A 491 9.02 19.04 2.67
C ALA A 491 10.50 18.91 3.08
N SER A 492 10.85 17.95 3.94
CA SER A 492 12.13 17.90 4.67
C SER A 492 13.37 17.71 3.82
N LYS A 493 13.21 17.35 2.55
CA LYS A 493 14.34 17.25 1.61
C LYS A 493 14.95 18.63 1.34
N ASP A 494 14.09 19.65 1.20
CA ASP A 494 14.50 21.02 0.88
C ASP A 494 14.38 21.98 2.10
N PHE A 495 13.39 21.74 2.97
CA PHE A 495 13.10 22.54 4.16
C PHE A 495 13.05 21.66 5.40
N PHE A 496 14.14 21.58 6.14
CA PHE A 496 14.22 20.75 7.33
C PHE A 496 14.07 21.61 8.60
N GLU A 497 12.93 21.46 9.26
CA GLU A 497 12.63 22.05 10.55
C GLU A 497 12.39 20.94 11.58
N PRO A 498 13.29 20.76 12.58
CA PRO A 498 13.15 19.69 13.56
C PRO A 498 11.81 19.70 14.32
N GLU A 499 11.29 20.88 14.66
CA GLU A 499 10.04 21.00 15.40
C GLU A 499 8.83 20.47 14.63
N LEU A 500 8.82 20.56 13.30
CA LEU A 500 7.75 20.00 12.47
C LEU A 500 7.82 18.47 12.37
N LEU A 501 8.99 17.89 12.59
CA LEU A 501 9.20 16.45 12.46
C LEU A 501 9.20 15.71 13.80
N TYR A 502 9.65 16.40 14.84
CA TYR A 502 9.86 15.85 16.18
C TYR A 502 9.20 16.74 17.24
N PRO A 503 7.86 16.91 17.19
CA PRO A 503 7.17 17.71 18.20
C PRO A 503 7.27 17.06 19.58
N THR A 504 7.20 17.89 20.59
CA THR A 504 7.20 17.48 22.00
C THR A 504 5.91 17.91 22.71
N PRO A 505 4.70 17.46 22.26
CA PRO A 505 3.46 17.79 22.96
C PRO A 505 3.46 17.18 24.36
N HIS A 506 2.70 17.82 25.27
CA HIS A 506 2.59 17.38 26.68
C HIS A 506 3.93 17.23 27.38
N LYS A 507 4.89 18.15 27.12
CA LYS A 507 6.28 18.05 27.55
C LYS A 507 6.42 17.81 29.05
N GLU A 508 5.77 18.61 29.88
CA GLU A 508 5.86 18.49 31.34
C GLU A 508 5.40 17.10 31.84
N LEU A 509 4.29 16.60 31.31
CA LEU A 509 3.76 15.28 31.67
C LEU A 509 4.73 14.17 31.25
N ILE A 510 5.18 14.19 30.01
CA ILE A 510 6.07 13.13 29.48
C ILE A 510 7.41 13.16 30.21
N THR A 511 8.03 14.34 30.40
CA THR A 511 9.29 14.47 31.13
C THR A 511 9.17 13.99 32.57
N SER A 512 8.10 14.37 33.28
CA SER A 512 7.85 13.91 34.66
C SER A 512 7.68 12.40 34.75
N MET A 513 6.88 11.82 33.85
CA MET A 513 6.66 10.36 33.85
C MET A 513 7.89 9.59 33.40
N SER A 514 8.62 10.07 32.41
CA SER A 514 9.88 9.45 31.95
C SER A 514 10.91 9.42 33.07
N ALA A 515 11.11 10.53 33.78
CA ALA A 515 12.01 10.60 34.91
C ALA A 515 11.61 9.63 36.03
N ARG A 516 10.32 9.53 36.36
CA ARG A 516 9.79 8.60 37.36
C ARG A 516 10.10 7.14 37.04
N HIS A 517 10.16 6.77 35.76
CA HIS A 517 10.42 5.41 35.30
C HIS A 517 11.86 5.18 34.81
N GLY A 518 12.75 6.17 34.95
CA GLY A 518 14.13 6.08 34.51
C GLY A 518 14.31 5.93 33.01
N LEU A 519 13.37 6.46 32.21
CA LEU A 519 13.38 6.37 30.75
C LEU A 519 13.86 7.70 30.13
N PRO A 520 14.66 7.69 29.06
CA PRO A 520 14.97 8.90 28.31
C PRO A 520 13.73 9.47 27.61
N ASP A 521 13.44 10.76 27.75
CA ASP A 521 12.31 11.44 27.09
C ASP A 521 12.30 11.20 25.57
N ALA A 522 13.48 11.32 24.95
CA ALA A 522 13.61 11.11 23.50
C ALA A 522 13.15 9.71 23.06
N TRP A 523 13.36 8.67 23.89
CA TRP A 523 12.90 7.33 23.61
C TRP A 523 11.37 7.23 23.67
N VAL A 524 10.76 7.82 24.70
CA VAL A 524 9.30 7.87 24.88
C VAL A 524 8.63 8.61 23.72
N TYR A 525 9.14 9.81 23.38
CA TYR A 525 8.65 10.58 22.23
C TYR A 525 8.83 9.82 20.90
N GLY A 526 9.95 9.15 20.73
CA GLY A 526 10.24 8.33 19.56
C GLY A 526 9.24 7.19 19.39
N LEU A 527 8.88 6.52 20.48
CA LEU A 527 7.88 5.45 20.50
C LEU A 527 6.49 5.98 20.14
N ILE A 528 6.00 7.02 20.84
CA ILE A 528 4.69 7.64 20.56
C ILE A 528 4.61 8.11 19.10
N ARG A 529 5.69 8.74 18.61
CA ARG A 529 5.77 9.18 17.22
C ARG A 529 5.70 8.02 16.24
N GLN A 530 6.34 6.90 16.53
CA GLN A 530 6.35 5.72 15.68
C GLN A 530 4.96 5.05 15.65
N GLU A 531 4.29 4.95 16.78
CA GLU A 531 3.01 4.26 16.90
C GLU A 531 1.84 5.09 16.34
N SER A 532 1.72 6.35 16.73
CA SER A 532 0.52 7.15 16.41
C SER A 532 0.80 8.50 15.76
N ARG A 533 2.06 8.96 15.74
CA ARG A 533 2.39 10.36 15.42
C ARG A 533 1.59 11.36 16.23
N PHE A 534 1.37 11.07 17.50
CA PHE A 534 0.61 11.87 18.45
C PHE A 534 -0.88 12.02 18.08
N MET A 535 -1.45 11.12 17.33
CA MET A 535 -2.88 11.11 17.06
C MET A 535 -3.59 10.49 18.28
N SER A 536 -4.39 11.30 18.96
CA SER A 536 -5.26 10.85 20.05
C SER A 536 -6.46 10.09 19.47
N GLY A 537 -6.84 8.97 20.02
CA GLY A 537 -8.01 8.19 19.56
C GLY A 537 -7.71 7.11 18.51
N VAL A 538 -6.44 6.77 18.30
CA VAL A 538 -6.04 5.56 17.58
C VAL A 538 -5.94 4.42 18.60
N SER A 539 -6.74 3.37 18.41
CA SER A 539 -6.68 2.12 19.17
C SER A 539 -6.09 1.00 18.32
#